data_55cd0db12738f3e1e2c3f4504ce2a909
#
_entry.id   55cd0db12738f3e1e2c3f4504ce2a909
#
_cell.length_a   1.000
_cell.length_b   1.000
_cell.length_c   1.000
_cell.angle_alpha   90.00
_cell.angle_beta   90.00
_cell.angle_gamma   90.00
#
_symmetry.space_group_name_H-M   'P 1'
#
loop_
_entity.id
_entity.type
_entity.pdbx_description
1 polymer ?
#
loop_
_entity_poly.entity_id
_entity_poly.type
_entity_poly.pdbx_seq_one_letter_code
_entity_poly.pdbx_strand_id
1 'polypeptide(L)'
;MASPAAKPRTKSAGKAGSASAKRPAKAAPDAGATVQRDEIVNMIGPKIAALRKAQGLSLQQLATSSDVSAAAIHKIERSGMVPTVTTLLKIAGALGVPVGYFVAEEGPHPESVHFTKAKTGRAVFTPHEGLALTGISGSYRQFQAAAAVATMSPGADSGTKLLKHPGEELVFVLSGRVHFTVGQQEFSMGPGDSLHFNGDVPHNWRNQSKKPADLLWVALRNG
;
A
#
# COMPACT_ATOMS: atom_id res chain seq x y z
N MET A 1 -23.67 -5.23 79.43
CA MET A 1 -22.46 -5.35 80.21
C MET A 1 -21.25 -5.26 79.32
N ALA A 2 -20.60 -4.19 79.44
CA ALA A 2 -19.17 -3.97 79.47
C ALA A 2 -18.36 -4.23 78.22
N SER A 3 -18.00 -3.15 77.62
CA SER A 3 -16.70 -2.86 76.92
C SER A 3 -15.51 -3.22 77.89
N PRO A 4 -14.22 -3.26 77.47
CA PRO A 4 -13.58 -2.30 76.54
C PRO A 4 -12.38 -2.79 75.71
N ALA A 5 -12.04 -2.02 74.70
CA ALA A 5 -10.75 -1.40 74.40
C ALA A 5 -9.45 -2.25 74.29
N ALA A 6 -8.74 -2.13 73.20
CA ALA A 6 -7.42 -1.47 73.16
C ALA A 6 -6.82 -1.44 71.75
N LYS A 7 -6.52 -0.26 71.24
CA LYS A 7 -5.39 0.03 70.31
C LYS A 7 -4.08 -0.06 71.10
N PRO A 8 -2.88 -0.29 70.49
CA PRO A 8 -2.26 0.74 69.67
C PRO A 8 -1.18 0.29 68.63
N ARG A 9 -0.84 1.25 67.73
CA ARG A 9 0.51 1.65 67.19
C ARG A 9 1.33 0.60 66.42
N THR A 10 2.05 0.89 65.41
CA THR A 10 2.62 2.02 64.63
C THR A 10 3.49 1.48 63.52
N LYS A 11 3.61 2.27 62.40
CA LYS A 11 4.76 2.47 61.53
C LYS A 11 5.34 1.29 60.74
N SER A 12 5.26 1.35 59.39
CA SER A 12 6.49 1.63 58.62
C SER A 12 6.14 1.96 57.16
N ALA A 13 6.66 3.07 56.70
CA ALA A 13 6.60 3.52 55.31
C ALA A 13 7.50 2.65 54.46
N GLY A 14 6.92 2.07 53.39
CA GLY A 14 7.65 1.37 52.33
C GLY A 14 7.53 2.16 51.02
N LYS A 15 8.65 2.73 50.59
CA LYS A 15 8.87 3.46 49.34
C LYS A 15 8.28 2.76 48.16
N ALA A 16 7.36 3.42 47.42
CA ALA A 16 6.95 3.06 46.09
C ALA A 16 8.10 3.32 45.12
N GLY A 17 8.70 2.25 44.60
CA GLY A 17 9.66 2.30 43.53
C GLY A 17 8.94 2.57 42.19
N SER A 18 9.22 3.73 41.62
CA SER A 18 8.83 4.13 40.26
C SER A 18 9.47 3.18 39.27
N ALA A 19 8.68 2.26 38.73
CA ALA A 19 9.11 1.46 37.55
C ALA A 19 9.03 2.35 36.30
N SER A 20 10.18 2.90 35.91
CA SER A 20 10.38 3.57 34.62
C SER A 20 10.10 2.56 33.49
N ALA A 21 8.99 2.74 32.78
CA ALA A 21 8.70 1.99 31.56
C ALA A 21 9.74 2.34 30.51
N LYS A 22 10.65 1.41 30.20
CA LYS A 22 11.58 1.48 29.07
C LYS A 22 10.77 1.61 27.78
N ARG A 23 10.88 2.77 27.10
CA ARG A 23 10.44 2.93 25.70
C ARG A 23 11.09 1.83 24.86
N PRO A 24 10.33 1.15 23.97
CA PRO A 24 10.92 0.19 23.06
C PRO A 24 11.95 0.89 22.18
N ALA A 25 13.14 0.33 22.10
CA ALA A 25 14.21 0.81 21.24
C ALA A 25 13.72 0.80 19.78
N LYS A 26 13.87 1.95 19.11
CA LYS A 26 13.62 2.08 17.68
C LYS A 26 14.49 1.07 16.95
N ALA A 27 13.88 0.09 16.29
CA ALA A 27 14.60 -0.89 15.48
C ALA A 27 15.49 -0.14 14.47
N ALA A 28 16.76 -0.54 14.37
CA ALA A 28 17.67 -0.01 13.37
C ALA A 28 17.10 -0.32 11.97
N PRO A 29 17.19 0.63 11.01
CA PRO A 29 16.73 0.36 9.65
C PRO A 29 17.54 -0.79 9.05
N ASP A 30 16.86 -1.72 8.38
CA ASP A 30 17.45 -2.81 7.63
C ASP A 30 18.41 -2.23 6.59
N ALA A 31 19.68 -2.68 6.63
CA ALA A 31 20.73 -2.19 5.75
C ALA A 31 20.37 -2.37 4.26
N GLY A 32 19.64 -3.43 3.91
CA GLY A 32 19.14 -3.66 2.55
C GLY A 32 18.13 -2.62 2.09
N ALA A 33 17.20 -2.23 2.95
CA ALA A 33 16.21 -1.20 2.65
C ALA A 33 16.82 0.21 2.49
N THR A 34 17.98 0.46 3.15
CA THR A 34 18.68 1.74 3.05
C THR A 34 19.40 1.85 1.71
N VAL A 35 20.11 0.81 1.26
CA VAL A 35 20.81 0.77 -0.04
C VAL A 35 19.82 0.97 -1.19
N GLN A 36 18.70 0.24 -1.19
CA GLN A 36 17.67 0.34 -2.22
C GLN A 36 17.07 1.75 -2.29
N ARG A 37 16.81 2.40 -1.14
CA ARG A 37 16.31 3.78 -1.11
C ARG A 37 17.29 4.76 -1.71
N ASP A 38 18.58 4.65 -1.40
CA ASP A 38 19.61 5.56 -1.88
C ASP A 38 19.83 5.40 -3.41
N GLU A 39 19.71 4.20 -3.94
CA GLU A 39 19.72 3.93 -5.39
C GLU A 39 18.54 4.62 -6.09
N ILE A 40 17.30 4.47 -5.59
CA ILE A 40 16.12 5.15 -6.16
C ILE A 40 16.31 6.67 -6.16
N VAL A 41 16.77 7.23 -5.05
CA VAL A 41 17.00 8.68 -4.91
C VAL A 41 18.02 9.18 -5.94
N ASN A 42 19.11 8.44 -6.15
CA ASN A 42 20.17 8.80 -7.10
C ASN A 42 19.70 8.72 -8.56
N MET A 43 18.67 7.96 -8.89
CA MET A 43 18.13 7.83 -10.23
C MET A 43 17.12 8.95 -10.60
N ILE A 44 16.55 9.65 -9.64
CA ILE A 44 15.54 10.70 -9.88
C ILE A 44 16.07 11.80 -10.79
N GLY A 45 17.22 12.36 -10.45
CA GLY A 45 17.82 13.46 -11.22
C GLY A 45 18.14 13.10 -12.67
N PRO A 46 18.87 12.00 -12.93
CA PRO A 46 19.12 11.50 -14.28
C PRO A 46 17.84 11.28 -15.11
N LYS A 47 16.78 10.72 -14.51
CA LYS A 47 15.49 10.51 -15.20
C LYS A 47 14.81 11.82 -15.60
N ILE A 48 14.82 12.82 -14.72
CA ILE A 48 14.30 14.16 -15.03
C ILE A 48 15.08 14.75 -16.20
N ALA A 49 16.41 14.71 -16.16
CA ALA A 49 17.26 15.22 -17.21
C ALA A 49 17.06 14.53 -18.56
N ALA A 50 16.92 13.20 -18.56
CA ALA A 50 16.68 12.41 -19.76
C ALA A 50 15.34 12.76 -20.40
N LEU A 51 14.26 12.82 -19.61
CA LEU A 51 12.91 13.12 -20.12
C LEU A 51 12.79 14.57 -20.61
N ARG A 52 13.35 15.53 -19.87
CA ARG A 52 13.41 16.93 -20.31
C ARG A 52 14.11 17.08 -21.67
N LYS A 53 15.29 16.44 -21.82
CA LYS A 53 16.06 16.48 -23.08
C LYS A 53 15.31 15.79 -24.21
N ALA A 54 14.66 14.65 -23.97
CA ALA A 54 13.86 13.96 -24.95
C ALA A 54 12.68 14.80 -25.47
N GLN A 55 12.13 15.66 -24.62
CA GLN A 55 11.08 16.61 -25.00
C GLN A 55 11.64 17.94 -25.56
N GLY A 56 12.96 18.08 -25.72
CA GLY A 56 13.60 19.27 -26.29
C GLY A 56 13.54 20.50 -25.37
N LEU A 57 13.22 20.34 -24.09
CA LEU A 57 13.05 21.45 -23.15
C LEU A 57 14.39 21.93 -22.57
N SER A 58 14.59 23.28 -22.56
CA SER A 58 15.66 23.89 -21.75
C SER A 58 15.33 23.83 -20.26
N LEU A 59 16.34 24.02 -19.40
CA LEU A 59 16.13 24.16 -17.94
C LEU A 59 15.15 25.30 -17.61
N GLN A 60 15.24 26.40 -18.35
CA GLN A 60 14.37 27.56 -18.13
C GLN A 60 12.91 27.29 -18.52
N GLN A 61 12.68 26.57 -19.61
CA GLN A 61 11.34 26.17 -20.02
C GLN A 61 10.69 25.23 -19.01
N LEU A 62 11.45 24.23 -18.53
CA LEU A 62 10.94 23.34 -17.49
C LEU A 62 10.71 24.10 -16.17
N ALA A 63 11.56 25.05 -15.83
CA ALA A 63 11.38 25.90 -14.64
C ALA A 63 10.06 26.68 -14.69
N THR A 64 9.78 27.30 -15.84
CA THR A 64 8.55 28.07 -16.04
C THR A 64 7.30 27.19 -15.98
N SER A 65 7.32 26.02 -16.63
CA SER A 65 6.16 25.11 -16.65
C SER A 65 5.92 24.37 -15.34
N SER A 66 6.98 24.14 -14.55
CA SER A 66 6.89 23.40 -13.28
C SER A 66 6.78 24.29 -12.04
N ASP A 67 6.92 25.61 -12.17
CA ASP A 67 7.03 26.53 -11.03
C ASP A 67 8.13 26.07 -10.03
N VAL A 68 9.28 25.65 -10.58
CA VAL A 68 10.49 25.26 -9.84
C VAL A 68 11.67 26.02 -10.46
N SER A 69 12.53 26.63 -9.65
CA SER A 69 13.64 27.41 -10.17
C SER A 69 14.61 26.58 -11.05
N ALA A 70 15.12 27.13 -12.13
CA ALA A 70 16.07 26.47 -13.01
C ALA A 70 17.32 26.00 -12.27
N ALA A 71 17.77 26.76 -11.27
CA ALA A 71 18.91 26.38 -10.41
C ALA A 71 18.59 25.14 -9.56
N ALA A 72 17.37 25.01 -9.04
CA ALA A 72 16.95 23.83 -8.29
C ALA A 72 16.86 22.61 -9.22
N ILE A 73 16.23 22.75 -10.39
CA ILE A 73 16.15 21.66 -11.38
C ILE A 73 17.57 21.22 -11.78
N HIS A 74 18.48 22.14 -12.06
CA HIS A 74 19.86 21.80 -12.40
C HIS A 74 20.58 21.01 -11.30
N LYS A 75 20.41 21.44 -10.02
CA LYS A 75 20.98 20.71 -8.88
C LYS A 75 20.40 19.31 -8.73
N ILE A 76 19.09 19.15 -8.94
CA ILE A 76 18.42 17.84 -8.91
C ILE A 76 18.94 16.94 -10.02
N GLU A 77 18.99 17.44 -11.28
CA GLU A 77 19.45 16.67 -12.44
C GLU A 77 20.90 16.18 -12.29
N ARG A 78 21.75 16.90 -11.57
CA ARG A 78 23.13 16.52 -11.30
C ARG A 78 23.29 15.66 -10.02
N SER A 79 22.21 15.17 -9.45
CA SER A 79 22.19 14.40 -8.19
C SER A 79 22.80 15.14 -6.99
N GLY A 80 22.86 16.47 -7.07
CA GLY A 80 23.33 17.33 -5.98
C GLY A 80 22.28 17.74 -4.98
N MET A 81 21.01 17.39 -5.24
CA MET A 81 19.88 17.70 -4.36
C MET A 81 18.74 16.69 -4.55
N VAL A 82 18.24 16.16 -3.44
CA VAL A 82 17.01 15.32 -3.43
C VAL A 82 15.80 16.25 -3.44
N PRO A 83 14.89 16.14 -4.44
CA PRO A 83 13.69 16.97 -4.46
C PRO A 83 12.72 16.55 -3.34
N THR A 84 11.99 17.52 -2.81
CA THR A 84 10.81 17.21 -1.97
C THR A 84 9.72 16.56 -2.83
N VAL A 85 8.76 15.88 -2.19
CA VAL A 85 7.61 15.28 -2.90
C VAL A 85 6.85 16.34 -3.69
N THR A 86 6.65 17.53 -3.12
CA THR A 86 5.97 18.65 -3.80
C THR A 86 6.74 19.11 -5.03
N THR A 87 8.06 19.24 -4.93
CA THR A 87 8.92 19.61 -6.07
C THR A 87 8.85 18.56 -7.17
N LEU A 88 8.89 17.27 -6.79
CA LEU A 88 8.82 16.18 -7.75
C LEU A 88 7.47 16.10 -8.46
N LEU A 89 6.36 16.34 -7.75
CA LEU A 89 5.02 16.42 -8.33
C LEU A 89 4.90 17.56 -9.36
N LYS A 90 5.44 18.76 -9.06
CA LYS A 90 5.46 19.89 -9.99
C LYS A 90 6.23 19.56 -11.26
N ILE A 91 7.42 18.99 -11.14
CA ILE A 91 8.26 18.57 -12.29
C ILE A 91 7.57 17.47 -13.09
N ALA A 92 6.98 16.48 -12.44
CA ALA A 92 6.26 15.39 -13.07
C ALA A 92 5.08 15.90 -13.90
N GLY A 93 4.28 16.80 -13.32
CA GLY A 93 3.16 17.46 -14.02
C GLY A 93 3.60 18.24 -15.25
N ALA A 94 4.69 19.02 -15.14
CA ALA A 94 5.24 19.79 -16.26
C ALA A 94 5.80 18.89 -17.39
N LEU A 95 6.31 17.71 -17.06
CA LEU A 95 6.81 16.72 -18.03
C LEU A 95 5.74 15.74 -18.51
N GLY A 96 4.49 15.85 -18.02
CA GLY A 96 3.37 15.03 -18.46
C GLY A 96 3.46 13.55 -18.05
N VAL A 97 4.15 13.25 -16.94
CA VAL A 97 4.30 11.87 -16.43
C VAL A 97 3.81 11.76 -14.98
N PRO A 98 3.34 10.58 -14.56
CA PRO A 98 3.04 10.35 -13.14
C PRO A 98 4.32 10.40 -12.30
N VAL A 99 4.22 10.91 -11.06
CA VAL A 99 5.39 11.01 -10.14
C VAL A 99 6.09 9.67 -9.92
N GLY A 100 5.34 8.56 -9.99
CA GLY A 100 5.87 7.20 -9.90
C GLY A 100 6.93 6.87 -10.96
N TYR A 101 6.93 7.56 -12.11
CA TYR A 101 7.94 7.39 -13.16
C TYR A 101 9.36 7.64 -12.62
N PHE A 102 9.55 8.65 -11.77
CA PHE A 102 10.87 9.03 -11.26
C PHE A 102 11.35 8.17 -10.09
N VAL A 103 10.43 7.64 -9.28
CA VAL A 103 10.75 6.82 -8.11
C VAL A 103 10.67 5.31 -8.40
N ALA A 104 10.30 4.95 -9.62
CA ALA A 104 10.33 3.57 -10.07
C ALA A 104 11.77 3.12 -10.28
N GLU A 105 12.14 1.98 -9.74
CA GLU A 105 13.38 1.31 -10.11
C GLU A 105 13.34 1.01 -11.62
N GLU A 106 14.43 1.32 -12.31
CA GLU A 106 14.68 0.74 -13.63
C GLU A 106 15.14 -0.70 -13.40
N GLY A 107 14.16 -1.59 -13.23
CA GLY A 107 14.42 -3.00 -13.39
C GLY A 107 14.69 -3.29 -14.89
N PRO A 108 15.34 -4.41 -15.22
CA PRO A 108 15.47 -4.85 -16.59
C PRO A 108 14.09 -4.78 -17.26
N HIS A 109 14.05 -4.51 -18.56
CA HIS A 109 12.87 -4.37 -19.43
C HIS A 109 11.59 -5.01 -18.86
N PRO A 110 10.41 -4.39 -18.99
CA PRO A 110 9.19 -4.95 -18.41
C PRO A 110 9.15 -6.44 -18.69
N GLU A 111 9.26 -7.25 -17.65
CA GLU A 111 9.17 -8.69 -17.81
C GLU A 111 7.86 -8.97 -18.53
N SER A 112 7.96 -9.46 -19.77
CA SER A 112 6.78 -9.87 -20.51
C SER A 112 6.13 -11.13 -19.92
N VAL A 113 6.82 -11.79 -18.99
CA VAL A 113 6.38 -13.02 -18.32
C VAL A 113 6.68 -12.91 -16.83
N HIS A 114 5.69 -13.21 -16.00
CA HIS A 114 5.84 -13.35 -14.56
C HIS A 114 5.40 -14.73 -14.10
N PHE A 115 6.28 -15.47 -13.45
CA PHE A 115 5.99 -16.79 -12.90
C PHE A 115 6.03 -16.77 -11.37
N THR A 116 4.90 -17.07 -10.74
CA THR A 116 4.82 -17.30 -9.30
C THR A 116 4.72 -18.79 -9.02
N LYS A 117 5.74 -19.35 -8.40
CA LYS A 117 5.71 -20.75 -7.97
C LYS A 117 4.67 -20.93 -6.86
N ALA A 118 4.01 -22.08 -6.82
CA ALA A 118 3.04 -22.37 -5.76
C ALA A 118 3.62 -22.14 -4.36
N LYS A 119 2.85 -21.48 -3.49
CA LYS A 119 3.23 -21.13 -2.11
C LYS A 119 4.36 -20.08 -1.97
N THR A 120 4.80 -19.43 -3.04
CA THR A 120 5.80 -18.35 -2.99
C THR A 120 5.21 -16.96 -3.23
N GLY A 121 3.88 -16.84 -3.34
CA GLY A 121 3.19 -15.58 -3.51
C GLY A 121 3.50 -14.63 -2.33
N ARG A 122 3.61 -13.34 -2.63
CA ARG A 122 3.91 -12.31 -1.62
C ARG A 122 2.63 -11.85 -0.93
N ALA A 123 2.68 -11.63 0.39
CA ALA A 123 1.59 -11.00 1.08
C ALA A 123 1.35 -9.58 0.53
N VAL A 124 0.09 -9.26 0.22
CA VAL A 124 -0.35 -7.94 -0.20
C VAL A 124 -1.05 -7.27 0.98
N PHE A 125 -0.67 -6.03 1.25
CA PHE A 125 -1.30 -5.28 2.32
C PHE A 125 -2.78 -5.02 2.02
N THR A 126 -3.62 -5.23 3.02
CA THR A 126 -5.04 -4.84 3.02
C THR A 126 -5.38 -4.23 4.39
N PRO A 127 -6.19 -3.16 4.44
CA PRO A 127 -6.63 -2.58 5.71
C PRO A 127 -7.79 -3.35 6.35
N HIS A 128 -8.34 -4.37 5.69
CA HIS A 128 -9.52 -5.09 6.15
C HIS A 128 -9.12 -6.27 7.05
N GLU A 129 -9.62 -6.25 8.28
CA GLU A 129 -9.40 -7.33 9.23
C GLU A 129 -10.05 -8.63 8.73
N GLY A 130 -9.35 -9.75 8.92
CA GLY A 130 -9.83 -11.06 8.47
C GLY A 130 -9.70 -11.32 6.97
N LEU A 131 -9.17 -10.39 6.18
CA LEU A 131 -8.80 -10.59 4.77
C LEU A 131 -7.28 -10.74 4.64
N ALA A 132 -6.82 -11.86 4.11
CA ALA A 132 -5.44 -12.08 3.72
C ALA A 132 -5.33 -12.16 2.19
N LEU A 133 -4.40 -11.41 1.60
CA LEU A 133 -4.16 -11.42 0.16
C LEU A 133 -2.76 -11.95 -0.13
N THR A 134 -2.68 -12.96 -0.99
CA THR A 134 -1.42 -13.50 -1.51
C THR A 134 -1.33 -13.20 -3.00
N GLY A 135 -0.45 -12.27 -3.38
CA GLY A 135 -0.24 -11.89 -4.78
C GLY A 135 0.33 -13.04 -5.60
N ILE A 136 -0.25 -13.27 -6.77
CA ILE A 136 0.12 -14.36 -7.70
C ILE A 136 0.46 -13.86 -9.10
N SER A 137 0.38 -12.57 -9.35
CA SER A 137 0.73 -11.93 -10.62
C SER A 137 1.93 -11.00 -10.48
N GLY A 138 2.44 -10.53 -11.60
CA GLY A 138 3.39 -9.42 -11.65
C GLY A 138 2.78 -8.10 -11.16
N SER A 139 3.64 -7.10 -11.01
CA SER A 139 3.22 -5.80 -10.50
C SER A 139 2.39 -5.01 -11.53
N TYR A 140 1.55 -4.10 -11.04
CA TYR A 140 0.83 -3.12 -11.89
C TYR A 140 1.74 -2.22 -12.74
N ARG A 141 3.03 -2.18 -12.48
CA ARG A 141 3.99 -1.42 -13.32
C ARG A 141 4.23 -2.08 -14.67
N GLN A 142 4.09 -3.41 -14.71
CA GLN A 142 4.41 -4.23 -15.87
C GLN A 142 3.18 -4.80 -16.54
N PHE A 143 2.11 -5.01 -15.77
CA PHE A 143 0.88 -5.64 -16.23
C PHE A 143 -0.32 -4.75 -15.93
N GLN A 144 -1.35 -4.83 -16.77
CA GLN A 144 -2.62 -4.11 -16.54
C GLN A 144 -3.47 -4.76 -15.46
N ALA A 145 -3.25 -6.04 -15.20
CA ALA A 145 -3.95 -6.81 -14.19
C ALA A 145 -3.04 -7.15 -13.00
N ALA A 146 -3.57 -7.10 -11.80
CA ALA A 146 -2.98 -7.72 -10.61
C ALA A 146 -3.94 -8.76 -10.06
N ALA A 147 -3.40 -9.93 -9.72
CA ALA A 147 -4.17 -11.03 -9.18
C ALA A 147 -3.62 -11.48 -7.83
N ALA A 148 -4.51 -11.86 -6.93
CA ALA A 148 -4.21 -12.43 -5.63
C ALA A 148 -5.16 -13.57 -5.31
N VAL A 149 -4.70 -14.51 -4.51
CA VAL A 149 -5.59 -15.38 -3.76
C VAL A 149 -5.97 -14.64 -2.49
N ALA A 150 -7.27 -14.43 -2.31
CA ALA A 150 -7.87 -13.80 -1.14
C ALA A 150 -8.44 -14.86 -0.22
N THR A 151 -7.99 -14.90 1.03
CA THR A 151 -8.58 -15.75 2.07
C THR A 151 -9.36 -14.86 3.04
N MET A 152 -10.67 -15.08 3.11
CA MET A 152 -11.57 -14.38 4.01
C MET A 152 -11.92 -15.24 5.21
N SER A 153 -11.52 -14.82 6.39
CA SER A 153 -11.88 -15.46 7.65
C SER A 153 -13.40 -15.43 7.91
N PRO A 154 -13.95 -16.34 8.74
CA PRO A 154 -15.33 -16.22 9.18
C PRO A 154 -15.62 -14.86 9.82
N GLY A 155 -16.69 -14.19 9.41
CA GLY A 155 -17.07 -12.88 9.92
C GLY A 155 -16.29 -11.70 9.33
N ALA A 156 -15.31 -11.92 8.45
CA ALA A 156 -14.61 -10.84 7.78
C ALA A 156 -15.54 -10.05 6.86
N ASP A 157 -15.39 -8.73 6.88
CA ASP A 157 -16.10 -7.81 5.98
C ASP A 157 -15.24 -6.62 5.58
N SER A 158 -15.66 -5.89 4.57
CA SER A 158 -14.97 -4.68 4.11
C SER A 158 -15.28 -3.43 4.95
N GLY A 159 -16.04 -3.55 6.02
CA GLY A 159 -16.48 -2.46 6.87
C GLY A 159 -17.73 -1.75 6.37
N THR A 160 -18.12 -0.71 7.08
CA THR A 160 -19.37 0.05 6.81
C THR A 160 -19.20 1.04 5.65
N LYS A 161 -17.98 1.45 5.33
CA LYS A 161 -17.70 2.35 4.21
C LYS A 161 -17.63 1.54 2.92
N LEU A 162 -18.48 1.91 1.95
CA LEU A 162 -18.44 1.30 0.62
C LEU A 162 -17.10 1.58 -0.06
N LEU A 163 -16.54 0.56 -0.66
CA LEU A 163 -15.34 0.65 -1.48
C LEU A 163 -15.69 1.31 -2.82
N LYS A 164 -14.75 2.09 -3.33
CA LYS A 164 -14.86 2.71 -4.66
C LYS A 164 -13.45 3.07 -5.14
N HIS A 165 -13.09 2.63 -6.33
CA HIS A 165 -11.79 2.91 -6.94
C HIS A 165 -11.86 2.79 -8.47
N PRO A 166 -10.93 3.41 -9.21
CA PRO A 166 -10.83 3.23 -10.67
C PRO A 166 -10.46 1.79 -11.03
N GLY A 167 -10.90 1.34 -12.20
CA GLY A 167 -10.60 0.02 -12.73
C GLY A 167 -11.75 -0.95 -12.60
N GLU A 168 -11.46 -2.21 -12.87
CA GLU A 168 -12.43 -3.30 -12.82
C GLU A 168 -11.97 -4.37 -11.83
N GLU A 169 -12.90 -5.11 -11.28
CA GLU A 169 -12.62 -6.26 -10.43
C GLU A 169 -13.32 -7.50 -10.97
N LEU A 170 -12.57 -8.60 -11.04
CA LEU A 170 -13.09 -9.94 -11.29
C LEU A 170 -12.80 -10.81 -10.07
N VAL A 171 -13.84 -11.36 -9.50
CA VAL A 171 -13.76 -12.28 -8.36
C VAL A 171 -14.29 -13.64 -8.79
N PHE A 172 -13.55 -14.70 -8.44
CA PHE A 172 -13.95 -16.09 -8.66
C PHE A 172 -13.82 -16.87 -7.35
N VAL A 173 -14.86 -17.52 -6.89
CA VAL A 173 -14.87 -18.28 -5.64
C VAL A 173 -14.23 -19.65 -5.83
N LEU A 174 -13.12 -19.89 -5.13
CA LEU A 174 -12.40 -21.18 -5.13
C LEU A 174 -12.99 -22.13 -4.08
N SER A 175 -13.29 -21.61 -2.89
CA SER A 175 -13.86 -22.38 -1.79
C SER A 175 -14.68 -21.49 -0.85
N GLY A 176 -15.58 -22.09 -0.06
CA GLY A 176 -16.38 -21.33 0.91
C GLY A 176 -17.57 -20.61 0.31
N ARG A 177 -18.05 -19.57 1.01
CA ARG A 177 -19.16 -18.72 0.56
C ARG A 177 -18.87 -17.26 0.93
N VAL A 178 -19.23 -16.35 0.04
CA VAL A 178 -19.07 -14.91 0.24
C VAL A 178 -20.32 -14.16 -0.26
N HIS A 179 -20.51 -12.97 0.27
CA HIS A 179 -21.54 -12.05 -0.20
C HIS A 179 -20.85 -10.80 -0.71
N PHE A 180 -21.26 -10.34 -1.88
CA PHE A 180 -20.91 -9.06 -2.45
C PHE A 180 -22.15 -8.21 -2.60
N THR A 181 -22.01 -6.92 -2.35
CA THR A 181 -23.00 -5.91 -2.75
C THR A 181 -22.30 -4.97 -3.73
N VAL A 182 -22.86 -4.80 -4.92
CA VAL A 182 -22.35 -3.88 -5.95
C VAL A 182 -23.48 -2.97 -6.38
N GLY A 183 -23.38 -1.69 -6.09
CA GLY A 183 -24.48 -0.75 -6.23
C GLY A 183 -25.66 -1.14 -5.33
N GLN A 184 -26.77 -1.50 -5.97
CA GLN A 184 -28.00 -1.96 -5.29
C GLN A 184 -28.22 -3.48 -5.41
N GLN A 185 -27.27 -4.19 -5.98
CA GLN A 185 -27.40 -5.63 -6.23
C GLN A 185 -26.61 -6.44 -5.20
N GLU A 186 -27.22 -7.51 -4.70
CA GLU A 186 -26.57 -8.44 -3.76
C GLU A 186 -26.31 -9.79 -4.43
N PHE A 187 -25.11 -10.32 -4.21
CA PHE A 187 -24.66 -11.58 -4.77
C PHE A 187 -24.21 -12.51 -3.65
N SER A 188 -24.87 -13.67 -3.51
CA SER A 188 -24.43 -14.75 -2.61
C SER A 188 -23.70 -15.78 -3.45
N MET A 189 -22.39 -15.88 -3.27
CA MET A 189 -21.52 -16.64 -4.15
C MET A 189 -20.94 -17.86 -3.42
N GLY A 190 -20.88 -18.97 -4.15
CA GLY A 190 -20.24 -20.22 -3.73
C GLY A 190 -19.17 -20.66 -4.74
N PRO A 191 -18.50 -21.81 -4.49
CA PRO A 191 -17.44 -22.31 -5.36
C PRO A 191 -17.87 -22.42 -6.82
N GLY A 192 -17.06 -21.85 -7.73
CA GLY A 192 -17.32 -21.80 -9.17
C GLY A 192 -18.07 -20.55 -9.64
N ASP A 193 -18.65 -19.77 -8.72
CA ASP A 193 -19.30 -18.50 -9.10
C ASP A 193 -18.24 -17.41 -9.35
N SER A 194 -18.57 -16.51 -10.27
CA SER A 194 -17.76 -15.33 -10.58
C SER A 194 -18.60 -14.06 -10.60
N LEU A 195 -17.96 -12.93 -10.26
CA LEU A 195 -18.52 -11.60 -10.32
C LEU A 195 -17.51 -10.65 -10.95
N HIS A 196 -17.91 -9.95 -12.01
CA HIS A 196 -17.10 -8.94 -12.69
C HIS A 196 -17.84 -7.60 -12.67
N PHE A 197 -17.18 -6.56 -12.18
CA PHE A 197 -17.79 -5.25 -12.02
C PHE A 197 -16.78 -4.11 -12.12
N ASN A 198 -17.26 -2.91 -12.44
CA ASN A 198 -16.46 -1.69 -12.40
C ASN A 198 -16.23 -1.26 -10.96
N GLY A 199 -14.96 -1.06 -10.55
CA GLY A 199 -14.59 -0.65 -9.20
C GLY A 199 -15.11 0.73 -8.78
N ASP A 200 -15.54 1.58 -9.74
CA ASP A 200 -16.18 2.87 -9.47
C ASP A 200 -17.64 2.76 -9.02
N VAL A 201 -18.26 1.58 -9.18
CA VAL A 201 -19.56 1.28 -8.56
C VAL A 201 -19.33 1.01 -7.07
N PRO A 202 -20.02 1.73 -6.16
CA PRO A 202 -19.89 1.49 -4.73
C PRO A 202 -20.17 0.04 -4.37
N HIS A 203 -19.26 -0.62 -3.66
CA HIS A 203 -19.35 -2.04 -3.36
C HIS A 203 -18.84 -2.38 -1.97
N ASN A 204 -19.21 -3.53 -1.48
CA ASN A 204 -18.67 -4.17 -0.28
C ASN A 204 -18.70 -5.69 -0.41
N TRP A 205 -18.03 -6.37 0.51
CA TRP A 205 -18.01 -7.82 0.60
C TRP A 205 -18.02 -8.27 2.06
N ARG A 206 -18.49 -9.50 2.29
CA ARG A 206 -18.54 -10.12 3.62
C ARG A 206 -18.53 -11.64 3.53
N ASN A 207 -17.88 -12.28 4.49
CA ASN A 207 -17.98 -13.72 4.74
C ASN A 207 -18.83 -13.96 5.98
N GLN A 208 -20.14 -14.18 5.81
CA GLN A 208 -21.07 -14.47 6.92
C GLN A 208 -21.07 -15.95 7.32
N SER A 209 -20.29 -16.79 6.66
CA SER A 209 -20.22 -18.21 6.97
C SER A 209 -19.34 -18.50 8.19
N LYS A 210 -19.45 -19.70 8.75
CA LYS A 210 -18.60 -20.18 9.84
C LYS A 210 -17.28 -20.77 9.36
N LYS A 211 -17.00 -20.73 8.05
CA LYS A 211 -15.81 -21.30 7.42
C LYS A 211 -15.07 -20.21 6.65
N PRO A 212 -13.76 -20.31 6.49
CA PRO A 212 -13.03 -19.44 5.57
C PRO A 212 -13.55 -19.59 4.14
N ALA A 213 -13.33 -18.56 3.33
CA ALA A 213 -13.56 -18.59 1.90
C ALA A 213 -12.31 -18.15 1.17
N ASP A 214 -11.97 -18.86 0.09
CA ASP A 214 -10.85 -18.53 -0.77
C ASP A 214 -11.38 -18.09 -2.15
N LEU A 215 -10.81 -17.01 -2.66
CA LEU A 215 -11.19 -16.42 -3.93
C LEU A 215 -9.94 -16.13 -4.77
N LEU A 216 -10.07 -16.26 -6.08
CA LEU A 216 -9.19 -15.57 -7.00
C LEU A 216 -9.74 -14.16 -7.17
N TRP A 217 -8.93 -13.16 -6.85
CA TRP A 217 -9.30 -11.74 -6.99
C TRP A 217 -8.36 -11.07 -7.97
N VAL A 218 -8.92 -10.56 -9.06
CA VAL A 218 -8.19 -9.87 -10.11
C VAL A 218 -8.66 -8.43 -10.16
N ALA A 219 -7.74 -7.50 -10.08
CA ALA A 219 -8.00 -6.08 -10.29
C ALA A 219 -7.34 -5.64 -11.59
N LEU A 220 -8.10 -4.94 -12.43
CA LEU A 220 -7.69 -4.40 -13.72
C LEU A 220 -7.58 -2.87 -13.61
N ARG A 221 -6.54 -2.31 -14.18
CA ARG A 221 -6.41 -0.84 -14.28
C ARG A 221 -7.13 -0.35 -15.53
N ASN A 222 -7.77 0.80 -15.40
CA ASN A 222 -8.12 1.58 -16.59
C ASN A 222 -6.82 2.07 -17.24
N GLY A 223 -6.67 1.82 -18.52
CA GLY A 223 -5.54 2.25 -19.33
C GLY A 223 -5.41 3.76 -19.42
#